data_8bce45754fc50c2649326a21c7d26154
#
_entry.id   8bce45754fc50c2649326a21c7d26154
#
_cell.length_a   1.000
_cell.length_b   1.000
_cell.length_c   1.000
_cell.angle_alpha   90.00
_cell.angle_beta   90.00
_cell.angle_gamma   90.00
#
_symmetry.space_group_name_H-M   'P 1'
#
loop_
_entity.id
_entity.type
_entity.pdbx_description
1 polymer ?
#
loop_
_entity_poly.entity_id
_entity_poly.type
_entity_poly.pdbx_seq_one_letter_code
_entity_poly.pdbx_strand_id
1 'polypeptide(L)'
;RMRQGLARLRYLAEQATVGLVTGASGVGKSALLKRFIHDLPRPQYEPVYLHLTHLPAAGLLKQLVVKLGEVPRRGKERLFQQILDKARQKEDALLVIFDEAHLLQGEALTDIRLLISSALDDVPPLKVVLAGQEPLRHTLRQSLHAALLSRIAVRHHLAELTKSET
;
A
#
# COMPACT_ATOMS: atom_id res chain seq x y z
N ARG A 1 -2.46 1.78 -21.05
CA ARG A 1 -1.59 1.76 -19.87
C ARG A 1 -2.32 2.19 -18.61
N MET A 2 -2.84 3.41 -18.60
CA MET A 2 -3.61 3.93 -17.46
C MET A 2 -4.87 3.07 -17.22
N ARG A 3 -5.61 2.71 -18.25
CA ARG A 3 -6.81 1.86 -18.16
C ARG A 3 -6.52 0.50 -17.57
N GLN A 4 -5.43 -0.14 -17.99
CA GLN A 4 -5.04 -1.46 -17.48
C GLN A 4 -4.65 -1.38 -16.01
N GLY A 5 -3.88 -0.36 -15.62
CA GLY A 5 -3.52 -0.12 -14.24
C GLY A 5 -4.72 0.13 -13.36
N LEU A 6 -5.65 0.98 -13.80
CA LEU A 6 -6.89 1.26 -13.08
C LEU A 6 -7.76 0.01 -12.93
N ALA A 7 -7.87 -0.80 -13.97
CA ALA A 7 -8.64 -2.04 -13.92
C ALA A 7 -8.06 -3.02 -12.89
N ARG A 8 -6.74 -3.15 -12.84
CA ARG A 8 -6.05 -4.01 -11.87
C ARG A 8 -6.22 -3.50 -10.44
N LEU A 9 -6.14 -2.19 -10.23
CA LEU A 9 -6.34 -1.60 -8.91
C LEU A 9 -7.79 -1.72 -8.44
N ARG A 10 -8.76 -1.60 -9.34
CA ARG A 10 -10.17 -1.85 -9.04
C ARG A 10 -10.40 -3.30 -8.64
N TYR A 11 -9.77 -4.24 -9.34
CA TYR A 11 -9.82 -5.65 -8.95
C TYR A 11 -9.25 -5.87 -7.54
N LEU A 12 -8.13 -5.20 -7.22
CA LEU A 12 -7.57 -5.23 -5.87
C LEU A 12 -8.60 -4.77 -4.83
N ALA A 13 -9.24 -3.64 -5.07
CA ALA A 13 -10.21 -3.08 -4.14
C ALA A 13 -11.38 -4.05 -3.89
N GLU A 14 -11.84 -4.72 -4.93
CA GLU A 14 -13.01 -5.60 -4.85
C GLU A 14 -12.69 -7.03 -4.40
N GLN A 15 -11.57 -7.60 -4.85
CA GLN A 15 -11.33 -9.03 -4.78
C GLN A 15 -10.02 -9.45 -4.11
N ALA A 16 -9.13 -8.52 -3.81
CA ALA A 16 -7.80 -8.85 -3.31
C ALA A 16 -7.42 -8.02 -2.09
N THR A 17 -6.23 -8.27 -1.54
CA THR A 17 -5.75 -7.58 -0.32
C THR A 17 -4.50 -6.76 -0.58
N VAL A 18 -3.57 -7.26 -1.39
CA VAL A 18 -2.28 -6.60 -1.64
C VAL A 18 -2.04 -6.44 -3.12
N GLY A 19 -1.66 -5.25 -3.53
CA GLY A 19 -1.26 -4.93 -4.89
C GLY A 19 0.11 -4.27 -4.96
N LEU A 20 0.78 -4.44 -6.09
CA LEU A 20 2.09 -3.89 -6.37
C LEU A 20 2.06 -3.10 -7.69
N VAL A 21 2.49 -1.85 -7.62
CA VAL A 21 2.67 -0.99 -8.80
C VAL A 21 4.13 -0.59 -8.88
N THR A 22 4.80 -0.93 -9.97
CA THR A 22 6.22 -0.59 -10.15
C THR A 22 6.43 0.18 -11.44
N GLY A 23 7.54 0.90 -11.49
CA GLY A 23 7.97 1.66 -12.65
C GLY A 23 9.04 2.68 -12.28
N ALA A 24 9.75 3.17 -13.28
CA ALA A 24 10.76 4.21 -13.10
C ALA A 24 10.12 5.52 -12.62
N SER A 25 10.94 6.42 -12.10
CA SER A 25 10.48 7.77 -11.76
C SER A 25 9.91 8.48 -13.00
N GLY A 26 8.80 9.17 -12.85
CA GLY A 26 8.19 9.94 -13.92
C GLY A 26 7.35 9.17 -14.93
N VAL A 27 7.13 7.86 -14.75
CA VAL A 27 6.32 7.05 -15.69
C VAL A 27 4.81 7.14 -15.45
N GLY A 28 4.39 7.88 -14.42
CA GLY A 28 2.96 8.09 -14.15
C GLY A 28 2.39 7.26 -13.01
N LYS A 29 3.22 6.66 -12.14
CA LYS A 29 2.73 5.90 -10.98
C LYS A 29 1.84 6.75 -10.08
N SER A 30 2.31 7.94 -9.68
CA SER A 30 1.54 8.83 -8.81
C SER A 30 0.24 9.29 -9.45
N ALA A 31 0.26 9.56 -10.75
CA ALA A 31 -0.95 9.92 -11.51
C ALA A 31 -1.96 8.77 -11.52
N LEU A 32 -1.50 7.54 -11.72
CA LEU A 32 -2.33 6.35 -11.67
C LEU A 32 -2.98 6.18 -10.30
N LEU A 33 -2.18 6.31 -9.24
CA LEU A 33 -2.66 6.16 -7.86
C LEU A 33 -3.68 7.23 -7.49
N LYS A 34 -3.42 8.48 -7.86
CA LYS A 34 -4.36 9.59 -7.62
C LYS A 34 -5.68 9.40 -8.35
N ARG A 35 -5.63 8.94 -9.59
CA ARG A 35 -6.84 8.63 -10.37
C ARG A 35 -7.62 7.48 -9.75
N PHE A 36 -6.93 6.44 -9.32
CA PHE A 36 -7.53 5.32 -8.63
C PHE A 36 -8.25 5.77 -7.35
N ILE A 37 -7.58 6.57 -6.51
CA ILE A 37 -8.17 7.12 -5.28
C ILE A 37 -9.41 7.96 -5.59
N HIS A 38 -9.33 8.80 -6.62
CA HIS A 38 -10.45 9.65 -7.04
C HIS A 38 -11.66 8.82 -7.47
N ASP A 39 -11.42 7.70 -8.16
CA ASP A 39 -12.48 6.85 -8.71
C ASP A 39 -13.05 5.85 -7.71
N LEU A 40 -12.46 5.69 -6.53
CA LEU A 40 -12.97 4.77 -5.51
C LEU A 40 -14.36 5.18 -5.05
N PRO A 41 -15.33 4.25 -5.01
CA PRO A 41 -16.64 4.55 -4.49
C PRO A 41 -16.60 4.78 -2.99
N ARG A 42 -17.10 5.92 -2.57
CA ARG A 42 -17.26 6.24 -1.15
C ARG A 42 -18.76 6.19 -0.81
N PRO A 43 -19.11 5.71 0.39
CA PRO A 43 -18.24 5.43 1.55
C PRO A 43 -17.65 4.01 1.61
N GLN A 44 -17.73 3.18 0.59
CA GLN A 44 -17.29 1.77 0.65
C GLN A 44 -15.79 1.60 0.93
N TYR A 45 -14.98 2.57 0.52
CA TYR A 45 -13.52 2.54 0.73
C TYR A 45 -13.04 3.84 1.34
N GLU A 46 -12.14 3.74 2.30
CA GLU A 46 -11.42 4.89 2.81
C GLU A 46 -9.95 4.79 2.40
N PRO A 47 -9.52 5.60 1.43
CA PRO A 47 -8.13 5.60 1.00
C PRO A 47 -7.26 6.42 1.95
N VAL A 48 -6.10 5.86 2.30
CA VAL A 48 -5.04 6.57 3.04
C VAL A 48 -3.80 6.53 2.19
N TYR A 49 -3.33 7.68 1.74
CA TYR A 49 -2.17 7.81 0.89
C TYR A 49 -0.97 8.31 1.69
N LEU A 50 0.12 7.54 1.65
CA LEU A 50 1.39 7.90 2.28
C LEU A 50 2.46 8.03 1.20
N HIS A 51 2.99 9.23 1.03
CA HIS A 51 4.17 9.47 0.21
C HIS A 51 5.41 9.31 1.09
N LEU A 52 6.14 8.20 0.89
CA LEU A 52 7.18 7.80 1.81
C LEU A 52 8.50 8.55 1.56
N THR A 53 9.21 8.75 2.65
CA THR A 53 10.59 9.22 2.65
C THR A 53 11.43 8.19 3.41
N HIS A 54 12.71 8.43 3.59
CA HIS A 54 13.58 7.56 4.38
C HIS A 54 13.23 7.67 5.87
N LEU A 55 12.27 6.86 6.32
CA LEU A 55 11.85 6.80 7.71
C LEU A 55 12.15 5.43 8.32
N PRO A 56 12.50 5.37 9.62
CA PRO A 56 12.53 4.09 10.33
C PRO A 56 11.13 3.47 10.38
N ALA A 57 11.06 2.16 10.58
CA ALA A 57 9.79 1.43 10.60
C ALA A 57 8.77 2.01 11.60
N ALA A 58 9.24 2.38 12.81
CA ALA A 58 8.37 3.02 13.80
C ALA A 58 7.81 4.36 13.31
N GLY A 59 8.59 5.11 12.55
CA GLY A 59 8.15 6.37 11.94
C GLY A 59 7.05 6.17 10.92
N LEU A 60 7.12 5.10 10.13
CA LEU A 60 6.07 4.72 9.18
C LEU A 60 4.74 4.47 9.90
N LEU A 61 4.77 3.66 10.95
CA LEU A 61 3.56 3.35 11.72
C LEU A 61 2.96 4.59 12.37
N LYS A 62 3.80 5.48 12.92
CA LYS A 62 3.35 6.75 13.49
C LYS A 62 2.67 7.63 12.43
N GLN A 63 3.26 7.71 11.25
CA GLN A 63 2.71 8.50 10.15
C GLN A 63 1.34 7.94 9.72
N LEU A 64 1.21 6.63 9.67
CA LEU A 64 -0.07 6.00 9.34
C LEU A 64 -1.13 6.32 10.41
N VAL A 65 -0.79 6.23 11.69
CA VAL A 65 -1.71 6.57 12.78
C VAL A 65 -2.18 8.04 12.68
N VAL A 66 -1.26 8.96 12.40
CA VAL A 66 -1.59 10.39 12.20
C VAL A 66 -2.55 10.56 11.02
N LYS A 67 -2.30 9.86 9.92
CA LYS A 67 -3.18 9.91 8.74
C LYS A 67 -4.59 9.36 9.04
N LEU A 68 -4.69 8.45 9.98
CA LEU A 68 -5.97 7.92 10.45
C LEU A 68 -6.68 8.85 11.45
N GLY A 69 -6.10 10.00 11.76
CA GLY A 69 -6.70 11.02 12.61
C GLY A 69 -6.46 10.83 14.11
N GLU A 70 -5.47 10.03 14.48
CA GLU A 70 -5.17 9.76 15.89
C GLU A 70 -3.79 10.27 16.29
N VAL A 71 -3.58 10.41 17.59
CA VAL A 71 -2.27 10.75 18.18
C VAL A 71 -1.49 9.45 18.39
N PRO A 72 -0.29 9.32 17.79
CA PRO A 72 0.49 8.08 17.92
C PRO A 72 0.92 7.82 19.35
N ARG A 73 0.68 6.60 19.82
CA ARG A 73 1.17 6.13 21.12
C ARG A 73 2.60 5.64 21.00
N ARG A 74 3.26 5.44 22.14
CA ARG A 74 4.62 4.92 22.18
C ARG A 74 4.63 3.41 22.03
N GLY A 75 5.56 2.92 21.21
CA GLY A 75 5.81 1.50 21.01
C GLY A 75 5.04 0.91 19.83
N LYS A 76 5.70 0.01 19.11
CA LYS A 76 5.14 -0.62 17.91
C LYS A 76 3.81 -1.34 18.18
N GLU A 77 3.74 -2.09 19.28
CA GLU A 77 2.53 -2.85 19.62
C GLU A 77 1.31 -1.95 19.73
N ARG A 78 1.48 -0.80 20.37
CA ARG A 78 0.39 0.17 20.52
C ARG A 78 0.02 0.83 19.18
N LEU A 79 1.02 1.09 18.33
CA LEU A 79 0.77 1.63 17.00
C LEU A 79 0.01 0.62 16.13
N PHE A 80 0.42 -0.65 16.15
CA PHE A 80 -0.33 -1.72 15.48
C PHE A 80 -1.78 -1.77 15.95
N GLN A 81 -1.98 -1.72 17.25
CA GLN A 81 -3.30 -1.76 17.84
C GLN A 81 -4.16 -0.57 17.41
N GLN A 82 -3.58 0.64 17.37
CA GLN A 82 -4.30 1.83 16.92
C GLN A 82 -4.77 1.68 15.46
N ILE A 83 -3.89 1.16 14.59
CA ILE A 83 -4.23 0.96 13.17
C ILE A 83 -5.33 -0.09 13.02
N LEU A 84 -5.20 -1.22 13.68
CA LEU A 84 -6.18 -2.30 13.60
C LEU A 84 -7.53 -1.91 14.20
N ASP A 85 -7.53 -1.22 15.34
CA ASP A 85 -8.76 -0.74 15.95
C ASP A 85 -9.48 0.24 15.03
N LYS A 86 -8.73 1.11 14.37
CA LYS A 86 -9.30 2.05 13.42
C LYS A 86 -9.94 1.35 12.22
N ALA A 87 -9.27 0.33 11.71
CA ALA A 87 -9.81 -0.49 10.62
C ALA A 87 -11.10 -1.21 11.04
N ARG A 88 -11.17 -1.71 12.27
CA ARG A 88 -12.35 -2.40 12.80
C ARG A 88 -13.53 -1.47 13.06
N GLN A 89 -13.27 -0.22 13.42
CA GLN A 89 -14.32 0.75 13.74
C GLN A 89 -15.11 1.21 12.52
N LYS A 90 -14.58 0.99 11.32
CA LYS A 90 -15.19 1.46 10.09
C LYS A 90 -15.89 0.34 9.37
N GLU A 91 -17.06 0.63 8.84
CA GLU A 91 -17.76 -0.29 7.94
C GLU A 91 -17.07 -0.34 6.57
N ASP A 92 -16.31 0.69 6.25
CA ASP A 92 -15.58 0.83 4.99
C ASP A 92 -14.28 0.05 5.02
N ALA A 93 -13.88 -0.47 3.87
CA ALA A 93 -12.56 -1.08 3.73
C ALA A 93 -11.47 0.00 3.78
N LEU A 94 -10.52 -0.16 4.69
CA LEU A 94 -9.36 0.73 4.78
C LEU A 94 -8.35 0.35 3.70
N LEU A 95 -8.07 1.26 2.78
CA LEU A 95 -7.13 1.06 1.69
C LEU A 95 -5.91 1.95 1.89
N VAL A 96 -4.78 1.36 2.25
CA VAL A 96 -3.53 2.10 2.50
C VAL A 96 -2.62 1.99 1.29
N ILE A 97 -2.20 3.15 0.77
CA ILE A 97 -1.29 3.23 -0.37
C ILE A 97 0.05 3.76 0.12
N PHE A 98 1.09 2.94 -0.02
CA PHE A 98 2.47 3.33 0.28
C PHE A 98 3.17 3.66 -1.03
N ASP A 99 3.27 4.96 -1.34
CA ASP A 99 3.98 5.44 -2.51
C ASP A 99 5.46 5.65 -2.18
N GLU A 100 6.34 5.46 -3.16
CA GLU A 100 7.79 5.44 -2.97
C GLU A 100 8.25 4.31 -2.03
N ALA A 101 7.55 3.17 -2.09
CA ALA A 101 7.78 2.03 -1.18
C ALA A 101 9.15 1.36 -1.35
N HIS A 102 9.88 1.66 -2.44
CA HIS A 102 11.28 1.23 -2.59
C HIS A 102 12.20 1.86 -1.53
N LEU A 103 11.77 2.94 -0.87
CA LEU A 103 12.49 3.57 0.24
C LEU A 103 12.30 2.84 1.57
N LEU A 104 11.35 1.91 1.65
CA LEU A 104 11.10 1.14 2.87
C LEU A 104 12.24 0.18 3.14
N GLN A 105 12.69 0.13 4.38
CA GLN A 105 13.64 -0.87 4.84
C GLN A 105 12.94 -2.19 5.15
N GLY A 106 13.70 -3.28 5.23
CA GLY A 106 13.14 -4.61 5.43
C GLY A 106 12.22 -4.75 6.64
N GLU A 107 12.54 -4.09 7.74
CA GLU A 107 11.72 -4.09 8.95
C GLU A 107 10.33 -3.48 8.70
N ALA A 108 10.26 -2.40 7.93
CA ALA A 108 8.99 -1.76 7.58
C ALA A 108 8.10 -2.67 6.73
N LEU A 109 8.69 -3.38 5.77
CA LEU A 109 7.95 -4.37 4.96
C LEU A 109 7.44 -5.52 5.81
N THR A 110 8.22 -5.96 6.79
CA THR A 110 7.79 -6.97 7.77
C THR A 110 6.60 -6.46 8.60
N ASP A 111 6.66 -5.22 9.04
CA ASP A 111 5.56 -4.60 9.79
C ASP A 111 4.28 -4.52 8.95
N ILE A 112 4.39 -4.16 7.68
CA ILE A 112 3.25 -4.14 6.76
C ILE A 112 2.65 -5.54 6.61
N ARG A 113 3.48 -6.56 6.47
CA ARG A 113 3.01 -7.95 6.41
C ARG A 113 2.26 -8.36 7.68
N LEU A 114 2.79 -7.98 8.84
CA LEU A 114 2.15 -8.29 10.12
C LEU A 114 0.80 -7.58 10.26
N LEU A 115 0.68 -6.34 9.82
CA LEU A 115 -0.59 -5.63 9.80
C LEU A 115 -1.63 -6.35 8.92
N ILE A 116 -1.23 -6.75 7.73
CA ILE A 116 -2.10 -7.47 6.81
C ILE A 116 -2.55 -8.80 7.41
N SER A 117 -1.62 -9.55 8.00
CA SER A 117 -1.91 -10.84 8.63
C SER A 117 -2.87 -10.71 9.81
N SER A 118 -2.66 -9.70 10.65
CA SER A 118 -3.50 -9.44 11.81
C SER A 118 -4.92 -8.99 11.45
N ALA A 119 -5.08 -8.38 10.28
CA ALA A 119 -6.37 -7.89 9.81
C ALA A 119 -7.16 -8.92 9.01
N LEU A 120 -6.57 -10.07 8.65
CA LEU A 120 -7.23 -11.06 7.78
C LEU A 120 -8.49 -11.66 8.39
N ASP A 121 -8.52 -11.79 9.69
CA ASP A 121 -9.66 -12.38 10.42
C ASP A 121 -10.71 -11.34 10.80
N ASP A 122 -10.47 -10.09 10.49
CA ASP A 122 -11.35 -8.99 10.86
C ASP A 122 -12.09 -8.42 9.66
N VAL A 123 -13.28 -7.91 9.91
CA VAL A 123 -14.09 -7.19 8.93
C VAL A 123 -14.32 -5.77 9.45
N PRO A 124 -14.09 -4.73 8.67
CA PRO A 124 -13.68 -4.70 7.25
C PRO A 124 -12.20 -5.00 7.04
N PRO A 125 -11.82 -5.53 5.87
CA PRO A 125 -10.44 -5.88 5.60
C PRO A 125 -9.55 -4.66 5.39
N LEU A 126 -8.28 -4.80 5.78
CA LEU A 126 -7.23 -3.85 5.46
C LEU A 126 -6.64 -4.22 4.10
N LYS A 127 -6.63 -3.28 3.16
CA LYS A 127 -6.05 -3.46 1.83
C LYS A 127 -4.83 -2.57 1.67
N VAL A 128 -3.82 -3.06 0.96
CA VAL A 128 -2.55 -2.36 0.81
C VAL A 128 -2.12 -2.32 -0.65
N VAL A 129 -1.68 -1.16 -1.09
CA VAL A 129 -0.99 -0.97 -2.36
C VAL A 129 0.43 -0.51 -2.08
N LEU A 130 1.41 -1.25 -2.60
CA LEU A 130 2.80 -0.84 -2.58
C LEU A 130 3.16 -0.31 -3.97
N ALA A 131 3.62 0.93 -4.04
CA ALA A 131 4.02 1.55 -5.29
C ALA A 131 5.45 2.06 -5.18
N GLY A 132 6.28 1.78 -6.17
CA GLY A 132 7.68 2.24 -6.13
C GLY A 132 8.46 1.90 -7.39
N GLN A 133 9.75 2.19 -7.33
CA GLN A 133 10.67 1.91 -8.41
C GLN A 133 11.13 0.44 -8.41
N GLU A 134 11.83 0.04 -9.44
CA GLU A 134 12.26 -1.35 -9.67
C GLU A 134 12.97 -2.02 -8.48
N PRO A 135 13.81 -1.32 -7.67
CA PRO A 135 14.41 -1.95 -6.49
C PRO A 135 13.42 -2.54 -5.50
N LEU A 136 12.18 -2.07 -5.47
CA LEU A 136 11.13 -2.66 -4.62
C LEU A 136 10.87 -4.13 -4.98
N ARG A 137 10.82 -4.45 -6.27
CA ARG A 137 10.62 -5.84 -6.73
C ARG A 137 11.76 -6.73 -6.27
N HIS A 138 13.00 -6.23 -6.35
CA HIS A 138 14.17 -6.96 -5.91
C HIS A 138 14.12 -7.22 -4.40
N THR A 139 13.78 -6.20 -3.61
CA THR A 139 13.64 -6.33 -2.16
C THR A 139 12.57 -7.36 -1.78
N LEU A 140 11.43 -7.34 -2.44
CA LEU A 140 10.33 -8.27 -2.18
C LEU A 140 10.67 -9.72 -2.52
N ARG A 141 11.62 -9.96 -3.42
CA ARG A 141 12.07 -11.31 -3.78
C ARG A 141 12.99 -11.95 -2.75
N GLN A 142 13.51 -11.18 -1.80
CA GLN A 142 14.34 -11.74 -0.73
C GLN A 142 13.52 -12.70 0.13
N SER A 143 14.15 -13.78 0.59
CA SER A 143 13.47 -14.82 1.39
C SER A 143 12.77 -14.27 2.63
N LEU A 144 13.31 -13.22 3.23
CA LEU A 144 12.72 -12.53 4.38
C LEU A 144 11.29 -12.03 4.08
N HIS A 145 11.00 -11.69 2.83
CA HIS A 145 9.71 -11.12 2.41
C HIS A 145 8.83 -12.11 1.63
N ALA A 146 9.16 -13.39 1.65
CA ALA A 146 8.42 -14.41 0.89
C ALA A 146 6.92 -14.44 1.25
N ALA A 147 6.60 -14.29 2.54
CA ALA A 147 5.21 -14.29 2.99
C ALA A 147 4.42 -13.07 2.47
N LEU A 148 5.06 -11.89 2.41
CA LEU A 148 4.44 -10.70 1.82
C LEU A 148 4.27 -10.87 0.31
N LEU A 149 5.33 -11.32 -0.36
CA LEU A 149 5.31 -11.53 -1.81
C LEU A 149 4.20 -12.50 -2.23
N SER A 150 3.98 -13.56 -1.46
CA SER A 150 2.93 -14.55 -1.75
C SER A 150 1.51 -13.97 -1.65
N ARG A 151 1.32 -12.89 -0.93
CA ARG A 151 0.03 -12.22 -0.75
C ARG A 151 -0.28 -11.16 -1.82
N ILE A 152 0.72 -10.83 -2.65
CA ILE A 152 0.53 -9.87 -3.73
C ILE A 152 -0.26 -10.54 -4.85
N ALA A 153 -1.55 -10.23 -4.92
CA ALA A 153 -2.46 -10.80 -5.92
C ALA A 153 -2.51 -9.99 -7.20
N VAL A 154 -2.20 -8.70 -7.13
CA VAL A 154 -2.27 -7.78 -8.28
C VAL A 154 -0.91 -7.14 -8.48
N ARG A 155 -0.40 -7.21 -9.70
CA ARG A 155 0.88 -6.59 -10.08
C ARG A 155 0.69 -5.79 -11.36
N HIS A 156 1.19 -4.57 -11.35
CA HIS A 156 1.19 -3.71 -12.52
C HIS A 156 2.52 -3.01 -12.65
N HIS A 157 3.16 -3.16 -13.79
CA HIS A 157 4.42 -2.49 -14.09
C HIS A 157 4.18 -1.43 -15.18
N LEU A 158 4.57 -0.20 -14.87
CA LEU A 158 4.53 0.91 -15.81
C LEU A 158 5.90 1.03 -16.49
N ALA A 159 5.97 0.63 -17.74
CA ALA A 159 7.19 0.77 -18.53
C ALA A 159 7.33 2.22 -19.01
N GLU A 160 8.58 2.63 -19.30
CA GLU A 160 8.84 3.91 -19.93
C GLU A 160 8.22 3.97 -21.31
N LEU A 161 7.71 5.14 -21.69
CA LEU A 161 7.20 5.36 -23.03
C LEU A 161 8.34 5.32 -24.04
N THR A 162 8.16 4.58 -25.10
CA THR A 162 9.09 4.61 -26.22
C THR A 162 8.85 5.88 -27.04
N LYS A 163 9.85 6.26 -27.85
CA LYS A 163 9.71 7.44 -28.73
C LYS A 163 8.54 7.35 -29.69
N SER A 164 8.09 6.13 -30.01
CA SER A 164 6.96 5.91 -30.88
C SER A 164 5.60 6.06 -30.20
N GLU A 165 5.58 6.11 -28.86
CA GLU A 165 4.36 6.26 -28.06
C GLU A 165 4.14 7.69 -27.54
N THR A 166 5.12 8.54 -27.79
CA THR A 166 5.03 9.96 -27.52
C THR A 166 4.58 10.70 -28.76
#